data_a4e48bd0228b6fc566b074735e65ff0f
#
_entry.id   a4e48bd0228b6fc566b074735e65ff0f
#
_cell.length_a   1.000
_cell.length_b   1.000
_cell.length_c   1.000
_cell.angle_alpha   90.00
_cell.angle_beta   90.00
_cell.angle_gamma   90.00
#
_symmetry.space_group_name_H-M   'P 1'
#
loop_
_entity.id
_entity.type
_entity.pdbx_description
1 polymer ?
#
loop_
_entity_poly.entity_id
_entity_poly.type
_entity_poly.pdbx_seq_one_letter_code
_entity_poly.pdbx_strand_id
1 'polypeptide(L)'
;MEKMGIRKMGKKMGISPLFYKKVCSNIFMPRMNRVAVGGVVYHVLNRSNGRVKIFNNDKEYQHFEALLLEGVELTGIRLLAYCIMPNHWHLVLYPQSDTEMSEFMRWITTTHVRQRRVMTKSIGEGHLYQGTYKSFPVEEDKHLHDLIRYVEQNPLRAKLTTKAEDWQWSSLYRRLRNNKEDQKLLSPLPTELPSNYLESVNILLVNNKLDTIRQSIGKGTPYGNTTWVDKMVDDHNMGSTTRGVGRPRKT
;
A
#
# COMPACT_ATOMS: atom_id res chain seq x y z
N MET A 1 -31.65 -9.84 24.45
CA MET A 1 -31.03 -10.94 25.20
C MET A 1 -29.51 -10.78 25.46
N GLU A 2 -28.88 -9.68 25.07
CA GLU A 2 -27.41 -9.49 25.20
C GLU A 2 -26.92 -8.80 26.48
N LYS A 3 -27.80 -8.23 27.30
CA LYS A 3 -27.36 -7.53 28.53
C LYS A 3 -27.08 -8.45 29.72
N MET A 4 -27.42 -9.74 29.63
CA MET A 4 -27.32 -10.67 30.77
C MET A 4 -25.95 -11.40 30.86
N GLY A 5 -25.19 -11.51 29.75
CA GLY A 5 -23.88 -12.20 29.71
C GLY A 5 -22.73 -11.42 30.34
N ILE A 6 -22.74 -10.11 30.20
CA ILE A 6 -21.62 -9.24 30.65
C ILE A 6 -21.59 -9.07 32.16
N ARG A 7 -22.76 -9.05 32.83
CA ARG A 7 -22.86 -8.93 34.31
C ARG A 7 -22.36 -10.16 35.07
N LYS A 8 -22.42 -11.36 34.45
CA LYS A 8 -21.97 -12.60 35.13
C LYS A 8 -20.45 -12.80 35.06
N MET A 9 -19.78 -12.23 34.06
CA MET A 9 -18.32 -12.35 33.92
C MET A 9 -17.53 -11.42 34.86
N GLY A 10 -18.03 -10.21 35.14
CA GLY A 10 -17.36 -9.23 36.00
C GLY A 10 -17.34 -9.65 37.49
N LYS A 11 -18.33 -10.44 37.95
CA LYS A 11 -18.37 -10.90 39.33
C LYS A 11 -17.36 -12.01 39.69
N LYS A 12 -16.84 -12.73 38.69
CA LYS A 12 -15.84 -13.78 38.89
C LYS A 12 -14.39 -13.27 39.03
N MET A 13 -14.12 -12.03 38.65
CA MET A 13 -12.76 -11.47 38.63
C MET A 13 -12.52 -10.29 39.59
N GLY A 14 -13.48 -9.96 40.45
CA GLY A 14 -13.33 -8.89 41.47
C GLY A 14 -13.16 -7.46 40.88
N ILE A 15 -13.49 -7.25 39.62
CA ILE A 15 -13.31 -5.98 38.92
C ILE A 15 -14.63 -5.19 38.94
N SER A 16 -14.59 -3.91 39.36
CA SER A 16 -15.79 -3.08 39.42
C SER A 16 -16.38 -2.84 38.01
N PRO A 17 -17.74 -2.75 37.91
CA PRO A 17 -18.39 -2.47 36.62
C PRO A 17 -17.96 -1.16 35.95
N LEU A 18 -17.51 -0.17 36.73
CA LEU A 18 -16.96 1.09 36.25
C LEU A 18 -15.57 0.90 35.58
N PHE A 19 -14.75 0.00 36.13
CA PHE A 19 -13.44 -0.31 35.56
C PHE A 19 -13.59 -1.03 34.23
N TYR A 20 -14.53 -1.96 34.11
CA TYR A 20 -14.82 -2.67 32.86
C TYR A 20 -15.34 -1.73 31.76
N LYS A 21 -16.23 -0.77 32.14
CA LYS A 21 -16.68 0.26 31.20
C LYS A 21 -15.53 1.17 30.71
N LYS A 22 -14.58 1.49 31.60
CA LYS A 22 -13.42 2.35 31.29
C LYS A 22 -12.36 1.64 30.46
N VAL A 23 -12.19 0.34 30.64
CA VAL A 23 -11.24 -0.50 29.87
C VAL A 23 -11.84 -0.83 28.49
N CYS A 24 -13.13 -1.20 28.41
CA CYS A 24 -13.78 -1.49 27.14
C CYS A 24 -14.01 -0.24 26.27
N SER A 25 -14.22 0.94 26.85
CA SER A 25 -14.36 2.18 26.08
C SER A 25 -13.04 2.68 25.46
N ASN A 26 -11.90 2.16 25.93
CA ASN A 26 -10.58 2.50 25.39
C ASN A 26 -10.07 1.54 24.30
N ILE A 27 -10.81 0.45 23.98
CA ILE A 27 -10.35 -0.59 23.03
C ILE A 27 -11.00 -0.45 21.66
N PHE A 28 -12.08 0.30 21.53
CA PHE A 28 -12.71 0.52 20.23
C PHE A 28 -12.23 1.84 19.61
N MET A 29 -10.99 1.85 19.09
CA MET A 29 -10.67 2.80 18.04
C MET A 29 -11.31 2.26 16.75
N PRO A 30 -12.35 2.91 16.21
CA PRO A 30 -12.88 2.51 14.91
C PRO A 30 -11.72 2.57 13.91
N ARG A 31 -11.57 1.49 13.15
CA ARG A 31 -10.59 1.46 12.06
C ARG A 31 -11.02 2.55 11.09
N MET A 32 -10.15 3.55 10.90
CA MET A 32 -10.45 4.64 9.98
C MET A 32 -10.77 4.09 8.60
N ASN A 33 -11.87 4.54 8.02
CA ASN A 33 -12.20 4.24 6.65
C ASN A 33 -11.06 4.70 5.75
N ARG A 34 -10.63 3.82 4.84
CA ARG A 34 -9.68 4.22 3.81
C ARG A 34 -10.36 5.15 2.84
N VAL A 35 -9.66 6.20 2.50
CA VAL A 35 -10.05 7.00 1.34
C VAL A 35 -9.64 6.23 0.08
N ALA A 36 -10.60 6.01 -0.81
CA ALA A 36 -10.45 5.34 -2.10
C ALA A 36 -11.40 6.01 -3.09
N VAL A 37 -11.07 7.24 -3.46
CA VAL A 37 -11.89 8.07 -4.37
C VAL A 37 -11.40 7.86 -5.79
N GLY A 38 -12.32 7.72 -6.73
CA GLY A 38 -12.03 7.69 -8.16
C GLY A 38 -11.41 8.99 -8.64
N GLY A 39 -10.58 8.94 -9.69
CA GLY A 39 -9.91 10.11 -10.24
C GLY A 39 -8.74 10.62 -9.40
N VAL A 40 -8.23 9.84 -8.45
CA VAL A 40 -7.07 10.17 -7.61
C VAL A 40 -6.05 9.04 -7.68
N VAL A 41 -4.77 9.38 -7.85
CA VAL A 41 -3.68 8.39 -7.82
C VAL A 41 -3.38 7.97 -6.38
N TYR A 42 -3.10 6.68 -6.17
CA TYR A 42 -2.74 6.13 -4.87
C TYR A 42 -1.44 5.35 -4.94
N HIS A 43 -0.59 5.56 -3.95
CA HIS A 43 0.41 4.56 -3.60
C HIS A 43 -0.22 3.48 -2.71
N VAL A 44 0.04 2.23 -3.03
CA VAL A 44 -0.44 1.07 -2.25
C VAL A 44 0.72 0.16 -1.92
N LEU A 45 0.77 -0.31 -0.69
CA LEU A 45 1.82 -1.20 -0.17
C LEU A 45 1.19 -2.31 0.67
N ASN A 46 1.64 -3.53 0.47
CA ASN A 46 1.43 -4.61 1.44
C ASN A 46 2.73 -5.36 1.72
N ARG A 47 2.89 -5.84 2.94
CA ARG A 47 4.09 -6.51 3.42
C ARG A 47 3.74 -7.81 4.12
N SER A 48 4.62 -8.81 3.98
CA SER A 48 4.50 -10.09 4.66
C SER A 48 4.52 -9.97 6.18
N ASN A 49 3.81 -10.85 6.85
CA ASN A 49 3.90 -11.00 8.30
C ASN A 49 5.32 -11.42 8.69
N GLY A 50 5.83 -10.86 9.81
CA GLY A 50 7.19 -11.13 10.26
C GLY A 50 8.30 -10.68 9.29
N ARG A 51 7.97 -9.96 8.19
CA ARG A 51 8.91 -9.54 7.13
C ARG A 51 9.61 -10.70 6.43
N VAL A 52 9.06 -11.90 6.49
CA VAL A 52 9.60 -13.07 5.79
C VAL A 52 9.48 -12.92 4.28
N LYS A 53 10.36 -13.57 3.54
CA LYS A 53 10.27 -13.60 2.07
C LYS A 53 8.99 -14.31 1.64
N ILE A 54 8.24 -13.69 0.73
CA ILE A 54 7.04 -14.24 0.08
C ILE A 54 7.25 -14.50 -1.40
N PHE A 55 8.38 -14.06 -1.93
CA PHE A 55 8.85 -14.36 -3.27
C PHE A 55 10.29 -14.89 -3.15
N ASN A 56 10.49 -16.18 -3.43
CA ASN A 56 11.75 -16.88 -3.19
C ASN A 56 12.46 -17.24 -4.50
N ASN A 57 11.73 -17.26 -5.63
CA ASN A 57 12.23 -17.62 -6.95
C ASN A 57 11.41 -16.91 -8.04
N ASP A 58 11.94 -16.88 -9.25
CA ASP A 58 11.35 -16.18 -10.39
C ASP A 58 9.91 -16.62 -10.71
N LYS A 59 9.59 -17.90 -10.50
CA LYS A 59 8.22 -18.41 -10.74
C LYS A 59 7.19 -17.75 -9.82
N GLU A 60 7.55 -17.48 -8.55
CA GLU A 60 6.65 -16.80 -7.61
C GLU A 60 6.45 -15.32 -7.98
N TYR A 61 7.49 -14.64 -8.48
CA TYR A 61 7.38 -13.28 -9.00
C TYR A 61 6.51 -13.24 -10.28
N GLN A 62 6.82 -14.11 -11.26
CA GLN A 62 6.03 -14.22 -12.50
C GLN A 62 4.55 -14.49 -12.20
N HIS A 63 4.30 -15.39 -11.26
CA HIS A 63 2.94 -15.70 -10.84
C HIS A 63 2.22 -14.48 -10.28
N PHE A 64 2.89 -13.68 -9.45
CA PHE A 64 2.27 -12.45 -8.90
C PHE A 64 2.06 -11.38 -9.98
N GLU A 65 2.95 -11.24 -10.95
CA GLU A 65 2.76 -10.35 -12.10
C GLU A 65 1.58 -10.80 -12.98
N ALA A 66 1.41 -12.11 -13.18
CA ALA A 66 0.23 -12.65 -13.88
C ALA A 66 -1.07 -12.31 -13.12
N LEU A 67 -1.06 -12.40 -11.79
CA LEU A 67 -2.20 -11.97 -10.98
C LEU A 67 -2.44 -10.46 -11.05
N LEU A 68 -1.39 -9.63 -11.13
CA LEU A 68 -1.58 -8.19 -11.34
C LEU A 68 -2.29 -7.92 -12.66
N LEU A 69 -1.88 -8.60 -13.75
CA LEU A 69 -2.51 -8.46 -15.07
C LEU A 69 -3.98 -8.91 -15.02
N GLU A 70 -4.26 -10.10 -14.50
CA GLU A 70 -5.62 -10.62 -14.35
C GLU A 70 -6.50 -9.67 -13.52
N GLY A 71 -5.97 -9.12 -12.42
CA GLY A 71 -6.68 -8.16 -11.60
C GLY A 71 -6.97 -6.83 -12.30
N VAL A 72 -6.02 -6.33 -13.10
CA VAL A 72 -6.21 -5.13 -13.94
C VAL A 72 -7.30 -5.37 -15.00
N GLU A 73 -7.26 -6.50 -15.68
CA GLU A 73 -8.27 -6.86 -16.69
C GLU A 73 -9.66 -7.04 -16.06
N LEU A 74 -9.73 -7.64 -14.87
CA LEU A 74 -10.99 -7.90 -14.17
C LEU A 74 -11.67 -6.63 -13.64
N THR A 75 -10.89 -5.68 -13.12
CA THR A 75 -11.43 -4.51 -12.44
C THR A 75 -11.39 -3.23 -13.26
N GLY A 76 -10.59 -3.19 -14.32
CA GLY A 76 -10.37 -1.99 -15.12
C GLY A 76 -9.40 -0.98 -14.50
N ILE A 77 -8.88 -1.26 -13.30
CA ILE A 77 -8.00 -0.31 -12.60
C ILE A 77 -6.73 -0.02 -13.38
N ARG A 78 -6.35 1.23 -13.43
CA ARG A 78 -5.09 1.64 -14.06
C ARG A 78 -3.92 1.40 -13.11
N LEU A 79 -2.99 0.53 -13.50
CA LEU A 79 -1.71 0.32 -12.81
C LEU A 79 -0.64 1.19 -13.49
N LEU A 80 -0.19 2.23 -12.80
CA LEU A 80 0.78 3.20 -13.33
C LEU A 80 2.23 2.77 -13.10
N ALA A 81 2.53 2.19 -11.95
CA ALA A 81 3.86 1.69 -11.61
C ALA A 81 3.78 0.60 -10.55
N TYR A 82 4.80 -0.27 -10.48
CA TYR A 82 4.92 -1.27 -9.43
C TYR A 82 6.38 -1.66 -9.19
N CYS A 83 6.60 -2.25 -8.02
CA CYS A 83 7.85 -2.94 -7.71
C CYS A 83 7.55 -4.09 -6.72
N ILE A 84 7.88 -5.32 -7.12
CA ILE A 84 7.72 -6.51 -6.29
C ILE A 84 9.07 -6.80 -5.63
N MET A 85 9.10 -6.71 -4.30
CA MET A 85 10.26 -6.96 -3.46
C MET A 85 10.14 -8.33 -2.77
N PRO A 86 11.22 -8.94 -2.29
CA PRO A 86 11.15 -10.30 -1.72
C PRO A 86 10.09 -10.51 -0.63
N ASN A 87 9.74 -9.47 0.13
CA ASN A 87 8.81 -9.58 1.27
C ASN A 87 7.69 -8.53 1.28
N HIS A 88 7.55 -7.74 0.23
CA HIS A 88 6.51 -6.72 0.08
C HIS A 88 6.41 -6.29 -1.37
N TRP A 89 5.38 -5.54 -1.70
CA TRP A 89 5.23 -4.94 -3.02
C TRP A 89 4.63 -3.54 -2.91
N HIS A 90 4.98 -2.71 -3.87
CA HIS A 90 4.47 -1.35 -4.07
C HIS A 90 3.71 -1.30 -5.37
N LEU A 91 2.53 -0.68 -5.37
CA LEU A 91 1.74 -0.38 -6.55
C LEU A 91 1.41 1.11 -6.58
N VAL A 92 1.37 1.69 -7.75
CA VAL A 92 0.80 3.02 -8.01
C VAL A 92 -0.45 2.82 -8.85
N LEU A 93 -1.60 3.02 -8.24
CA LEU A 93 -2.92 2.74 -8.80
C LEU A 93 -3.66 4.03 -9.10
N TYR A 94 -4.44 4.04 -10.18
CA TYR A 94 -5.29 5.16 -10.54
C TYR A 94 -6.73 4.67 -10.79
N PRO A 95 -7.53 4.50 -9.74
CA PRO A 95 -8.92 4.10 -9.86
C PRO A 95 -9.75 5.20 -10.56
N GLN A 96 -10.74 4.78 -11.34
CA GLN A 96 -11.69 5.67 -11.99
C GLN A 96 -13.00 5.80 -11.21
N SER A 97 -13.25 4.89 -10.25
CA SER A 97 -14.39 4.91 -9.34
C SER A 97 -13.98 4.64 -7.89
N ASP A 98 -14.86 4.98 -6.95
CA ASP A 98 -14.59 4.85 -5.50
C ASP A 98 -14.44 3.40 -5.02
N THR A 99 -14.95 2.42 -5.77
CA THR A 99 -14.91 1.00 -5.39
C THR A 99 -13.76 0.24 -6.00
N GLU A 100 -13.28 0.66 -7.16
CA GLU A 100 -12.35 -0.06 -8.03
C GLU A 100 -11.03 -0.46 -7.32
N MET A 101 -10.41 0.48 -6.57
CA MET A 101 -9.20 0.17 -5.80
C MET A 101 -9.48 -0.88 -4.72
N SER A 102 -10.61 -0.80 -4.05
CA SER A 102 -10.96 -1.74 -2.97
C SER A 102 -11.26 -3.12 -3.53
N GLU A 103 -11.92 -3.22 -4.67
CA GLU A 103 -12.22 -4.47 -5.38
C GLU A 103 -10.94 -5.13 -5.87
N PHE A 104 -10.08 -4.39 -6.56
CA PHE A 104 -8.76 -4.87 -7.00
C PHE A 104 -7.93 -5.38 -5.82
N MET A 105 -7.81 -4.59 -4.75
CA MET A 105 -6.99 -4.95 -3.61
C MET A 105 -7.53 -6.16 -2.84
N ARG A 106 -8.84 -6.30 -2.72
CA ARG A 106 -9.47 -7.47 -2.14
C ARG A 106 -9.17 -8.71 -2.99
N TRP A 107 -9.35 -8.59 -4.30
CA TRP A 107 -9.14 -9.70 -5.24
C TRP A 107 -7.68 -10.15 -5.23
N ILE A 108 -6.72 -9.24 -5.48
CA ILE A 108 -5.29 -9.59 -5.59
C ILE A 108 -4.74 -10.20 -4.29
N THR A 109 -5.07 -9.62 -3.13
CA THR A 109 -4.54 -10.12 -1.86
C THR A 109 -5.12 -11.48 -1.50
N THR A 110 -6.42 -11.69 -1.70
CA THR A 110 -7.10 -12.97 -1.40
C THR A 110 -6.61 -14.08 -2.34
N THR A 111 -6.55 -13.78 -3.65
CA THR A 111 -6.13 -14.75 -4.68
C THR A 111 -4.66 -15.14 -4.47
N HIS A 112 -3.76 -14.17 -4.28
CA HIS A 112 -2.35 -14.45 -4.02
C HIS A 112 -2.15 -15.30 -2.75
N VAL A 113 -2.81 -14.96 -1.65
CA VAL A 113 -2.72 -15.76 -0.41
C VAL A 113 -3.16 -17.19 -0.65
N ARG A 114 -4.34 -17.39 -1.27
CA ARG A 114 -4.89 -18.72 -1.52
C ARG A 114 -3.98 -19.55 -2.43
N GLN A 115 -3.56 -19.01 -3.58
CA GLN A 115 -2.75 -19.73 -4.55
C GLN A 115 -1.35 -20.03 -3.99
N ARG A 116 -0.72 -19.05 -3.33
CA ARG A 116 0.58 -19.26 -2.70
C ARG A 116 0.53 -20.35 -1.63
N ARG A 117 -0.51 -20.39 -0.79
CA ARG A 117 -0.70 -21.44 0.23
C ARG A 117 -0.78 -22.84 -0.38
N VAL A 118 -1.46 -22.98 -1.51
CA VAL A 118 -1.50 -24.23 -2.24
C VAL A 118 -0.12 -24.58 -2.81
N MET A 119 0.54 -23.64 -3.48
CA MET A 119 1.86 -23.84 -4.09
C MET A 119 2.94 -24.23 -3.07
N THR A 120 2.92 -23.61 -1.88
CA THR A 120 3.92 -23.83 -0.82
C THR A 120 3.52 -24.91 0.18
N LYS A 121 2.37 -25.56 0.00
CA LYS A 121 1.79 -26.55 0.94
C LYS A 121 1.66 -26.03 2.36
N SER A 122 1.37 -24.75 2.52
CA SER A 122 1.30 -24.04 3.81
C SER A 122 -0.14 -23.65 4.21
N ILE A 123 -1.13 -24.43 3.77
CA ILE A 123 -2.54 -24.26 4.15
C ILE A 123 -2.65 -24.42 5.67
N GLY A 124 -3.34 -23.49 6.33
CA GLY A 124 -3.51 -23.51 7.79
C GLY A 124 -2.47 -22.71 8.59
N GLU A 125 -1.37 -22.27 7.96
CA GLU A 125 -0.45 -21.34 8.61
C GLU A 125 -1.10 -19.93 8.75
N GLY A 126 -0.60 -19.13 9.69
CA GLY A 126 -1.10 -17.78 9.99
C GLY A 126 -1.17 -16.80 8.80
N HIS A 127 -1.45 -15.55 9.03
CA HIS A 127 -1.60 -14.55 7.96
C HIS A 127 -0.32 -14.37 7.15
N LEU A 128 -0.44 -14.39 5.81
CA LEU A 128 0.68 -14.11 4.90
C LEU A 128 1.12 -12.66 5.00
N TYR A 129 0.17 -11.73 5.02
CA TYR A 129 0.40 -10.29 5.13
C TYR A 129 0.20 -9.80 6.56
N GLN A 130 0.91 -8.74 6.95
CA GLN A 130 0.81 -8.11 8.29
C GLN A 130 -0.59 -7.58 8.62
N GLY A 131 -1.42 -7.43 7.63
CA GLY A 131 -2.78 -6.95 7.73
C GLY A 131 -3.31 -6.53 6.38
N THR A 132 -4.26 -5.60 6.38
CA THR A 132 -4.70 -4.98 5.15
C THR A 132 -3.60 -4.06 4.61
N TYR A 133 -3.60 -3.85 3.28
CA TYR A 133 -2.66 -2.95 2.63
C TYR A 133 -2.68 -1.52 3.22
N LYS A 134 -1.59 -0.80 3.07
CA LYS A 134 -1.49 0.64 3.33
C LYS A 134 -1.68 1.40 2.02
N SER A 135 -2.32 2.56 2.07
CA SER A 135 -2.46 3.45 0.91
C SER A 135 -2.46 4.90 1.35
N PHE A 136 -2.06 5.77 0.42
CA PHE A 136 -2.22 7.22 0.54
C PHE A 136 -2.40 7.85 -0.85
N PRO A 137 -3.21 8.92 -0.97
CA PRO A 137 -3.41 9.64 -2.22
C PRO A 137 -2.18 10.48 -2.60
N VAL A 138 -1.98 10.69 -3.90
CA VAL A 138 -0.82 11.35 -4.48
C VAL A 138 -1.28 12.36 -5.53
N GLU A 139 -0.74 13.57 -5.50
CA GLU A 139 -0.99 14.61 -6.49
C GLU A 139 -0.33 14.27 -7.82
N GLU A 140 -1.07 14.50 -8.92
CA GLU A 140 -0.67 14.15 -10.30
C GLU A 140 0.28 15.19 -10.94
N ASP A 141 1.35 15.51 -10.24
CA ASP A 141 2.39 16.43 -10.69
C ASP A 141 3.79 15.84 -10.44
N LYS A 142 4.77 16.69 -10.13
CA LYS A 142 6.11 16.24 -9.73
C LYS A 142 6.11 15.24 -8.56
N HIS A 143 5.06 15.25 -7.70
CA HIS A 143 4.98 14.31 -6.58
C HIS A 143 4.70 12.89 -7.08
N LEU A 144 3.91 12.73 -8.15
CA LEU A 144 3.74 11.44 -8.81
C LEU A 144 5.07 10.93 -9.38
N HIS A 145 5.85 11.78 -10.05
CA HIS A 145 7.17 11.39 -10.57
C HIS A 145 8.13 10.97 -9.44
N ASP A 146 8.18 11.74 -8.35
CA ASP A 146 8.98 11.41 -7.17
C ASP A 146 8.53 10.07 -6.54
N LEU A 147 7.22 9.81 -6.51
CA LEU A 147 6.68 8.55 -6.02
C LEU A 147 7.03 7.37 -6.94
N ILE A 148 6.84 7.49 -8.26
CA ILE A 148 7.20 6.44 -9.22
C ILE A 148 8.69 6.12 -9.08
N ARG A 149 9.54 7.14 -9.04
CA ARG A 149 10.97 7.01 -8.79
C ARG A 149 11.25 6.30 -7.46
N TYR A 150 10.55 6.67 -6.37
CA TYR A 150 10.65 5.98 -5.08
C TYR A 150 10.32 4.49 -5.19
N VAL A 151 9.24 4.14 -5.90
CA VAL A 151 8.80 2.75 -6.09
C VAL A 151 9.83 1.96 -6.90
N GLU A 152 10.31 2.51 -7.99
CA GLU A 152 11.25 1.84 -8.90
C GLU A 152 12.69 1.79 -8.36
N GLN A 153 13.06 2.66 -7.42
CA GLN A 153 14.35 2.62 -6.70
C GLN A 153 14.41 1.60 -5.55
N ASN A 154 13.30 0.94 -5.19
CA ASN A 154 13.29 0.05 -4.02
C ASN A 154 14.37 -1.04 -4.08
N PRO A 155 14.59 -1.74 -5.21
CA PRO A 155 15.63 -2.76 -5.32
C PRO A 155 17.04 -2.20 -5.15
N LEU A 156 17.31 -1.02 -5.74
CA LEU A 156 18.59 -0.32 -5.63
C LEU A 156 18.87 0.06 -4.16
N ARG A 157 17.87 0.65 -3.45
CA ARG A 157 17.99 0.97 -2.03
C ARG A 157 18.15 -0.25 -1.13
N ALA A 158 17.55 -1.37 -1.51
CA ALA A 158 17.69 -2.64 -0.81
C ALA A 158 18.98 -3.40 -1.17
N LYS A 159 19.83 -2.83 -2.06
CA LYS A 159 21.06 -3.43 -2.56
C LYS A 159 20.85 -4.81 -3.22
N LEU A 160 19.69 -5.01 -3.85
CA LEU A 160 19.37 -6.21 -4.61
C LEU A 160 19.89 -6.14 -6.04
N THR A 161 20.08 -4.93 -6.56
CA THR A 161 20.65 -4.62 -7.87
C THR A 161 21.59 -3.44 -7.76
N THR A 162 22.47 -3.27 -8.75
CA THR A 162 23.35 -2.11 -8.87
C THR A 162 22.71 -0.97 -9.67
N LYS A 163 21.74 -1.29 -10.53
CA LYS A 163 20.92 -0.34 -11.28
C LYS A 163 19.44 -0.70 -11.13
N ALA A 164 18.59 0.30 -11.10
CA ALA A 164 17.15 0.10 -10.88
C ALA A 164 16.50 -0.69 -12.04
N GLU A 165 16.94 -0.45 -13.27
CA GLU A 165 16.48 -1.13 -14.48
C GLU A 165 16.83 -2.62 -14.55
N ASP A 166 17.81 -3.11 -13.77
CA ASP A 166 18.18 -4.52 -13.73
C ASP A 166 17.17 -5.37 -12.92
N TRP A 167 16.30 -4.72 -12.16
CA TRP A 167 15.29 -5.43 -11.39
C TRP A 167 14.07 -5.77 -12.26
N GLN A 168 14.02 -6.99 -12.76
CA GLN A 168 12.99 -7.43 -13.71
C GLN A 168 11.54 -7.42 -13.17
N TRP A 169 11.35 -7.36 -11.86
CA TRP A 169 10.04 -7.37 -11.20
C TRP A 169 9.56 -5.95 -10.87
N SER A 170 9.76 -5.03 -11.80
CA SER A 170 9.37 -3.62 -11.67
C SER A 170 8.79 -3.04 -12.95
N SER A 171 8.00 -1.99 -12.80
CA SER A 171 7.47 -1.23 -13.93
C SER A 171 8.57 -0.57 -14.78
N LEU A 172 9.71 -0.19 -14.20
CA LEU A 172 10.82 0.37 -14.93
C LEU A 172 11.36 -0.62 -15.96
N TYR A 173 11.65 -1.85 -15.54
CA TYR A 173 12.14 -2.90 -16.42
C TYR A 173 11.19 -3.15 -17.59
N ARG A 174 9.87 -3.19 -17.33
CA ARG A 174 8.87 -3.39 -18.37
C ARG A 174 8.76 -2.22 -19.35
N ARG A 175 8.79 -0.97 -18.86
CA ARG A 175 8.76 0.22 -19.73
C ARG A 175 9.94 0.26 -20.70
N LEU A 176 11.13 -0.13 -20.24
CA LEU A 176 12.34 -0.12 -21.08
C LEU A 176 12.35 -1.20 -22.14
N ARG A 177 11.69 -2.33 -21.92
CA ARG A 177 11.60 -3.40 -22.92
C ARG A 177 10.64 -3.10 -24.05
N ASN A 178 9.68 -2.23 -23.82
CA ASN A 178 8.72 -1.72 -24.80
C ASN A 178 8.09 -2.80 -25.72
N ASN A 179 7.80 -3.98 -25.18
CA ASN A 179 7.08 -5.01 -25.94
C ASN A 179 5.57 -4.97 -25.63
N LYS A 180 4.75 -5.48 -26.56
CA LYS A 180 3.28 -5.42 -26.47
C LYS A 180 2.71 -6.13 -25.24
N GLU A 181 3.34 -7.22 -24.80
CA GLU A 181 2.86 -7.97 -23.63
C GLU A 181 3.15 -7.20 -22.33
N ASP A 182 4.30 -6.55 -22.24
CA ASP A 182 4.65 -5.72 -21.08
C ASP A 182 3.76 -4.47 -20.98
N GLN A 183 3.27 -3.96 -22.11
CA GLN A 183 2.37 -2.80 -22.17
C GLN A 183 0.96 -3.11 -21.68
N LYS A 184 0.50 -4.38 -21.70
CA LYS A 184 -0.83 -4.75 -21.22
C LYS A 184 -0.99 -4.55 -19.71
N LEU A 185 0.08 -4.73 -18.94
CA LEU A 185 0.03 -4.59 -17.48
C LEU A 185 0.03 -3.14 -17.03
N LEU A 186 0.74 -2.25 -17.75
CA LEU A 186 0.93 -0.87 -17.34
C LEU A 186 0.03 0.07 -18.16
N SER A 187 -0.71 0.90 -17.45
CA SER A 187 -1.45 1.98 -18.07
C SER A 187 -0.54 3.19 -18.36
N PRO A 188 -0.88 4.00 -19.40
CA PRO A 188 -0.21 5.26 -19.65
C PRO A 188 -0.23 6.17 -18.41
N LEU A 189 0.86 6.85 -18.16
CA LEU A 189 0.96 7.82 -17.07
C LEU A 189 0.12 9.06 -17.41
N PRO A 190 -0.48 9.73 -16.41
CA PRO A 190 -1.22 10.98 -16.62
C PRO A 190 -0.30 12.14 -17.03
N THR A 191 0.98 12.06 -16.68
CA THR A 191 2.02 13.04 -17.01
C THR A 191 3.26 12.32 -17.53
N GLU A 192 3.92 12.87 -18.53
CA GLU A 192 5.15 12.29 -19.09
C GLU A 192 6.30 12.32 -18.07
N LEU A 193 7.07 11.25 -18.03
CA LEU A 193 8.30 11.22 -17.24
C LEU A 193 9.36 12.14 -17.86
N PRO A 194 10.21 12.79 -17.04
CA PRO A 194 11.33 13.59 -17.56
C PRO A 194 12.23 12.79 -18.49
N SER A 195 12.80 13.44 -19.52
CA SER A 195 13.70 12.79 -20.48
C SER A 195 14.92 12.13 -19.83
N ASN A 196 15.39 12.66 -18.71
CA ASN A 196 16.51 12.11 -17.92
C ASN A 196 16.03 11.17 -16.80
N TYR A 197 14.82 10.60 -16.92
CA TYR A 197 14.22 9.78 -15.85
C TYR A 197 15.10 8.56 -15.50
N LEU A 198 15.65 7.85 -16.50
CA LEU A 198 16.49 6.66 -16.27
C LEU A 198 17.76 7.01 -15.46
N GLU A 199 18.39 8.13 -15.74
CA GLU A 199 19.52 8.61 -14.95
C GLU A 199 19.08 8.95 -13.53
N SER A 200 17.97 9.66 -13.42
CA SER A 200 17.44 10.12 -12.15
C SER A 200 17.03 8.98 -11.22
N VAL A 201 16.47 7.88 -11.74
CA VAL A 201 16.05 6.73 -10.94
C VAL A 201 17.23 5.99 -10.32
N ASN A 202 18.41 6.06 -10.94
CA ASN A 202 19.65 5.48 -10.41
C ASN A 202 20.37 6.37 -9.39
N ILE A 203 19.95 7.63 -9.22
CA ILE A 203 20.41 8.52 -8.16
C ILE A 203 19.40 8.45 -7.01
N LEU A 204 19.82 8.01 -5.83
CA LEU A 204 18.90 7.88 -4.70
C LEU A 204 18.22 9.21 -4.35
N LEU A 205 16.92 9.14 -4.05
CA LEU A 205 16.15 10.29 -3.60
C LEU A 205 16.80 10.90 -2.35
N VAL A 206 16.86 12.23 -2.31
CA VAL A 206 17.36 12.98 -1.15
C VAL A 206 16.50 12.74 0.09
N ASN A 207 17.11 12.78 1.25
CA ASN A 207 16.50 12.34 2.51
C ASN A 207 15.16 13.03 2.80
N ASN A 208 15.02 14.34 2.56
CA ASN A 208 13.76 15.06 2.83
C ASN A 208 12.58 14.51 2.03
N LYS A 209 12.72 14.26 0.72
CA LYS A 209 11.67 13.65 -0.12
C LYS A 209 11.36 12.22 0.32
N LEU A 210 12.43 11.45 0.61
CA LEU A 210 12.31 10.08 1.07
C LEU A 210 11.54 10.00 2.40
N ASP A 211 11.82 10.90 3.33
CA ASP A 211 11.18 10.92 4.65
C ASP A 211 9.72 11.35 4.55
N THR A 212 9.39 12.32 3.67
CA THR A 212 7.99 12.69 3.40
C THR A 212 7.19 11.51 2.86
N ILE A 213 7.70 10.79 1.85
CA ILE A 213 7.02 9.60 1.30
C ILE A 213 6.88 8.52 2.39
N ARG A 214 7.91 8.28 3.20
CA ARG A 214 7.85 7.31 4.31
C ARG A 214 6.83 7.70 5.38
N GLN A 215 6.71 9.00 5.65
CA GLN A 215 5.68 9.52 6.55
C GLN A 215 4.28 9.23 6.00
N SER A 216 4.05 9.49 4.70
CA SER A 216 2.79 9.16 4.03
C SER A 216 2.50 7.65 4.09
N ILE A 217 3.48 6.79 3.86
CA ILE A 217 3.35 5.33 4.04
C ILE A 217 2.98 4.96 5.49
N GLY A 218 3.56 5.66 6.46
CA GLY A 218 3.32 5.40 7.90
C GLY A 218 1.92 5.78 8.33
N LYS A 219 1.45 6.96 7.95
CA LYS A 219 0.24 7.62 8.46
C LYS A 219 -0.94 7.58 7.48
N GLY A 220 -0.73 7.33 6.18
CA GLY A 220 -1.74 7.50 5.14
C GLY A 220 -1.97 8.96 4.75
N THR A 221 -1.04 9.87 5.09
CA THR A 221 -1.13 11.30 4.76
C THR A 221 -1.03 11.49 3.25
N PRO A 222 -1.88 12.32 2.62
CA PRO A 222 -1.74 12.67 1.21
C PRO A 222 -0.34 13.21 0.87
N TYR A 223 0.18 12.89 -0.32
CA TYR A 223 1.48 13.32 -0.81
C TYR A 223 1.31 14.26 -2.00
N GLY A 224 1.53 15.55 -1.78
CA GLY A 224 1.32 16.61 -2.74
C GLY A 224 1.82 17.96 -2.19
N ASN A 225 1.52 19.05 -2.89
CA ASN A 225 1.73 20.38 -2.36
C ASN A 225 0.75 20.67 -1.20
N THR A 226 1.07 21.66 -0.36
CA THR A 226 0.30 21.97 0.85
C THR A 226 -1.18 22.22 0.55
N THR A 227 -1.49 23.04 -0.46
CA THR A 227 -2.88 23.39 -0.81
C THR A 227 -3.68 22.17 -1.22
N TRP A 228 -3.10 21.28 -2.04
CA TRP A 228 -3.74 20.04 -2.45
C TRP A 228 -3.90 19.07 -1.28
N VAL A 229 -2.89 18.95 -0.41
CA VAL A 229 -2.96 18.11 0.79
C VAL A 229 -4.07 18.57 1.72
N ASP A 230 -4.16 19.88 2.01
CA ASP A 230 -5.20 20.46 2.88
C ASP A 230 -6.60 20.18 2.29
N LYS A 231 -6.78 20.42 0.99
CA LYS A 231 -8.03 20.09 0.29
C LYS A 231 -8.39 18.60 0.41
N MET A 232 -7.44 17.69 0.14
CA MET A 232 -7.68 16.25 0.26
C MET A 232 -8.05 15.84 1.69
N VAL A 233 -7.41 16.45 2.69
CA VAL A 233 -7.68 16.19 4.10
C VAL A 233 -9.09 16.64 4.49
N ASP A 234 -9.52 17.81 4.03
CA ASP A 234 -10.82 18.39 4.35
C ASP A 234 -11.96 17.67 3.61
N ASP A 235 -11.83 17.49 2.29
CA ASP A 235 -12.87 16.86 1.45
C ASP A 235 -13.14 15.40 1.84
N HIS A 236 -12.12 14.69 2.35
CA HIS A 236 -12.21 13.24 2.63
C HIS A 236 -12.03 12.87 4.10
N ASN A 237 -12.13 13.85 5.03
CA ASN A 237 -12.04 13.62 6.47
C ASN A 237 -10.75 12.90 6.90
N MET A 238 -9.61 13.23 6.29
CA MET A 238 -8.32 12.60 6.57
C MET A 238 -7.53 13.26 7.71
N GLY A 239 -8.11 14.16 8.49
CA GLY A 239 -7.44 14.97 9.52
C GLY A 239 -6.69 14.17 10.59
N SER A 240 -6.98 12.89 10.77
CA SER A 240 -6.20 12.04 11.66
C SER A 240 -4.84 11.63 11.08
N THR A 241 -4.66 11.66 9.76
CA THR A 241 -3.40 11.31 9.09
C THR A 241 -2.34 12.40 9.22
N THR A 242 -2.76 13.63 9.47
CA THR A 242 -1.89 14.81 9.63
C THR A 242 -1.50 15.08 11.09
N ARG A 243 -2.23 14.48 12.06
CA ARG A 243 -1.95 14.68 13.48
C ARG A 243 -0.59 14.09 13.89
N GLY A 244 0.08 14.77 14.85
CA GLY A 244 1.30 14.26 15.45
C GLY A 244 1.09 12.93 16.18
N VAL A 245 2.14 12.09 16.24
CA VAL A 245 2.10 10.85 17.02
C VAL A 245 2.17 11.22 18.52
N GLY A 246 1.10 10.91 19.25
CA GLY A 246 1.09 11.04 20.71
C GLY A 246 -0.29 11.38 21.27
N ARG A 247 -0.57 10.85 22.47
CA ARG A 247 -1.70 11.29 23.28
C ARG A 247 -1.41 12.74 23.71
N PRO A 248 -2.36 13.71 23.54
CA PRO A 248 -2.16 15.04 24.08
C PRO A 248 -1.81 14.94 25.58
N ARG A 249 -0.73 15.60 26.01
CA ARG A 249 -0.45 15.73 27.44
C ARG A 249 -1.66 16.45 28.05
N LYS A 250 -2.27 15.84 29.06
CA LYS A 250 -3.26 16.56 29.87
C LYS A 250 -2.54 17.73 30.52
N THR A 251 -2.89 18.95 30.14
CA THR A 251 -2.61 20.17 30.91
C THR A 251 -3.38 20.11 32.21
#